data_536e2959d97acc61a77264838181eeb1
#
_entry.id   536e2959d97acc61a77264838181eeb1
#
_cell.length_a   1.000
_cell.length_b   1.000
_cell.length_c   1.000
_cell.angle_alpha   90.00
_cell.angle_beta   90.00
_cell.angle_gamma   90.00
#
_symmetry.space_group_name_H-M   'P 1'
#
loop_
_entity.id
_entity.type
_entity.pdbx_description
1 polymer ?
#
loop_
_entity_poly.entity_id
_entity_poly.type
_entity_poly.pdbx_seq_one_letter_code
_entity_poly.pdbx_strand_id
1 'polypeptide(L)'
;MQAVVLAGGEGSRLRPLTSTRPKPLVSIVNRPILWHVLRLLNKHNIKESYVTLHYLSDQITTAFSNEKEIGVNINYSFEDRPLGTAGSVKAIQDELKDTFLVIAGDVMTDFDLTELITFHKKRGALVTIGLARVPNPLEYGIVLTEEDGKVS
;
A
#
# COMPACT_ATOMS: atom_id res chain seq x y z
N MET A 1 9.60 12.08 -0.45
CA MET A 1 8.52 11.43 0.32
C MET A 1 8.69 9.93 0.23
N GLN A 2 8.45 9.22 1.30
CA GLN A 2 8.51 7.76 1.42
C GLN A 2 7.11 7.17 1.35
N ALA A 3 7.00 5.89 0.96
CA ALA A 3 5.76 5.13 1.04
C ALA A 3 5.94 3.85 1.85
N VAL A 4 4.94 3.48 2.63
CA VAL A 4 4.81 2.16 3.24
C VAL A 4 3.78 1.36 2.43
N VAL A 5 4.20 0.23 1.89
CA VAL A 5 3.37 -0.65 1.08
C VAL A 5 3.05 -1.89 1.90
N LEU A 6 1.79 -2.04 2.30
CA LEU A 6 1.35 -3.15 3.14
C LEU A 6 1.11 -4.40 2.30
N ALA A 7 1.96 -5.41 2.42
CA ALA A 7 1.94 -6.62 1.60
C ALA A 7 2.05 -7.93 2.40
N GLY A 8 1.87 -7.89 3.73
CA GLY A 8 2.02 -9.06 4.62
C GLY A 8 0.80 -9.98 4.73
N GLY A 9 -0.34 -9.63 4.13
CA GLY A 9 -1.59 -10.38 4.26
C GLY A 9 -1.60 -11.74 3.54
N GLU A 10 -2.28 -12.74 4.13
CA GLU A 10 -2.43 -14.08 3.54
C GLU A 10 -3.36 -14.15 2.31
N GLY A 11 -4.25 -13.16 2.13
CA GLY A 11 -5.21 -13.17 1.04
C GLY A 11 -6.22 -14.32 1.09
N SER A 12 -6.60 -14.80 2.27
CA SER A 12 -7.41 -16.01 2.51
C SER A 12 -8.73 -16.05 1.74
N ARG A 13 -9.35 -14.89 1.48
CA ARG A 13 -10.59 -14.77 0.69
C ARG A 13 -10.43 -15.15 -0.79
N LEU A 14 -9.21 -15.17 -1.32
CA LEU A 14 -8.91 -15.54 -2.70
C LEU A 14 -8.39 -16.97 -2.84
N ARG A 15 -8.44 -17.80 -1.79
CA ARG A 15 -8.09 -19.22 -1.90
C ARG A 15 -9.02 -19.93 -2.87
N PRO A 16 -8.53 -20.87 -3.72
CA PRO A 16 -7.19 -21.48 -3.66
C PRO A 16 -6.07 -20.70 -4.35
N LEU A 17 -6.35 -19.59 -5.03
CA LEU A 17 -5.37 -18.83 -5.81
C LEU A 17 -4.18 -18.36 -4.94
N THR A 18 -4.44 -18.00 -3.68
CA THR A 18 -3.43 -17.52 -2.73
C THR A 18 -2.86 -18.60 -1.80
N SER A 19 -3.16 -19.88 -2.02
CA SER A 19 -2.62 -20.96 -1.20
C SER A 19 -1.11 -21.17 -1.38
N THR A 20 -0.59 -20.91 -2.58
CA THR A 20 0.82 -21.10 -2.95
C THR A 20 1.50 -19.83 -3.47
N ARG A 21 0.76 -18.74 -3.56
CA ARG A 21 1.23 -17.45 -4.06
C ARG A 21 0.67 -16.32 -3.21
N PRO A 22 1.48 -15.39 -2.71
CA PRO A 22 0.97 -14.25 -1.95
C PRO A 22 0.13 -13.33 -2.87
N LYS A 23 -0.94 -12.73 -2.34
CA LYS A 23 -1.87 -11.88 -3.11
C LYS A 23 -1.17 -10.76 -3.91
N PRO A 24 -0.15 -10.07 -3.39
CA PRO A 24 0.60 -9.07 -4.15
C PRO A 24 1.26 -9.59 -5.43
N LEU A 25 1.51 -10.90 -5.54
CA LEU A 25 2.05 -11.55 -6.73
C LEU A 25 1.00 -12.10 -7.70
N VAL A 26 -0.28 -11.98 -7.40
CA VAL A 26 -1.34 -12.28 -8.37
C VAL A 26 -1.18 -11.34 -9.57
N SER A 27 -1.15 -11.91 -10.78
CA SER A 27 -0.90 -11.12 -11.98
C SER A 27 -2.19 -10.51 -12.53
N ILE A 28 -2.11 -9.23 -12.86
CA ILE A 28 -3.10 -8.48 -13.61
C ILE A 28 -2.38 -7.90 -14.84
N VAL A 29 -2.89 -8.17 -16.04
CA VAL A 29 -2.26 -7.76 -17.30
C VAL A 29 -0.77 -8.16 -17.33
N ASN A 30 -0.49 -9.43 -17.03
CA ASN A 30 0.85 -10.05 -17.05
C ASN A 30 1.89 -9.43 -16.09
N ARG A 31 1.48 -8.63 -15.12
CA ARG A 31 2.35 -8.08 -14.07
C ARG A 31 1.72 -8.28 -12.69
N PRO A 32 2.52 -8.51 -11.63
CA PRO A 32 2.01 -8.60 -10.26
C PRO A 32 1.25 -7.36 -9.83
N ILE A 33 0.24 -7.50 -8.96
CA ILE A 33 -0.48 -6.34 -8.37
C ILE A 33 0.52 -5.37 -7.73
N LEU A 34 1.46 -5.87 -6.94
CA LEU A 34 2.50 -5.04 -6.31
C LEU A 34 3.32 -4.23 -7.32
N TRP A 35 3.59 -4.79 -8.50
CA TRP A 35 4.28 -4.06 -9.57
C TRP A 35 3.49 -2.81 -9.98
N HIS A 36 2.17 -2.94 -10.14
CA HIS A 36 1.32 -1.80 -10.51
C HIS A 36 1.30 -0.74 -9.41
N VAL A 37 1.24 -1.15 -8.14
CA VAL A 37 1.32 -0.23 -6.99
C VAL A 37 2.64 0.55 -6.99
N LEU A 38 3.77 -0.14 -7.15
CA LEU A 38 5.09 0.50 -7.19
C LEU A 38 5.24 1.43 -8.40
N ARG A 39 4.68 1.05 -9.56
CA ARG A 39 4.63 1.94 -10.74
C ARG A 39 3.77 3.17 -10.51
N LEU A 40 2.67 3.06 -9.77
CA LEU A 40 1.87 4.22 -9.36
C LEU A 40 2.70 5.16 -8.48
N LEU A 41 3.42 4.64 -7.48
CA LEU A 41 4.33 5.43 -6.65
C LEU A 41 5.36 6.19 -7.50
N ASN A 42 6.00 5.48 -8.44
CA ASN A 42 6.96 6.08 -9.36
C ASN A 42 6.37 7.21 -10.21
N LYS A 43 5.16 7.01 -10.75
CA LYS A 43 4.42 8.01 -11.53
C LYS A 43 4.22 9.32 -10.75
N HIS A 44 4.02 9.22 -9.45
CA HIS A 44 3.82 10.36 -8.55
C HIS A 44 5.10 10.80 -7.81
N ASN A 45 6.28 10.47 -8.35
CA ASN A 45 7.58 10.87 -7.80
C ASN A 45 7.89 10.37 -6.38
N ILE A 46 7.29 9.28 -5.95
CA ILE A 46 7.62 8.58 -4.71
C ILE A 46 8.64 7.50 -5.06
N LYS A 47 9.92 7.76 -4.77
CA LYS A 47 11.05 6.93 -5.21
C LYS A 47 11.59 5.98 -4.15
N GLU A 48 11.07 6.04 -2.94
CA GLU A 48 11.49 5.20 -1.81
C GLU A 48 10.25 4.54 -1.20
N SER A 49 10.30 3.22 -1.06
CA SER A 49 9.22 2.45 -0.44
C SER A 49 9.74 1.43 0.56
N TYR A 50 8.97 1.21 1.61
CA TYR A 50 9.11 0.12 2.57
C TYR A 50 7.96 -0.84 2.37
N VAL A 51 8.26 -2.06 1.91
CA VAL A 51 7.26 -3.10 1.69
C VAL A 51 7.24 -4.01 2.90
N THR A 52 6.13 -4.02 3.65
CA THR A 52 5.99 -4.88 4.83
C THR A 52 5.52 -6.26 4.42
N LEU A 53 6.22 -7.30 4.87
CA LEU A 53 6.07 -8.67 4.43
C LEU A 53 5.89 -9.63 5.61
N HIS A 54 5.03 -10.62 5.42
CA HIS A 54 4.89 -11.75 6.36
C HIS A 54 4.67 -13.06 5.59
N TYR A 55 3.48 -13.24 5.00
CA TYR A 55 3.12 -14.46 4.29
C TYR A 55 3.89 -14.62 2.97
N LEU A 56 4.59 -15.75 2.80
CA LEU A 56 5.38 -16.10 1.60
C LEU A 56 6.31 -14.97 1.14
N SER A 57 6.95 -14.28 2.08
CA SER A 57 7.83 -13.13 1.84
C SER A 57 8.94 -13.38 0.84
N ASP A 58 9.56 -14.57 0.86
CA ASP A 58 10.65 -14.96 -0.05
C ASP A 58 10.22 -14.93 -1.53
N GLN A 59 8.97 -15.26 -1.81
CA GLN A 59 8.45 -15.18 -3.19
C GLN A 59 8.39 -13.74 -3.66
N ILE A 60 8.00 -12.79 -2.79
CA ILE A 60 7.93 -11.37 -3.13
C ILE A 60 9.32 -10.82 -3.35
N THR A 61 10.25 -11.05 -2.43
CA THR A 61 11.63 -10.55 -2.56
C THR A 61 12.31 -11.10 -3.80
N THR A 62 12.12 -12.40 -4.10
CA THR A 62 12.66 -13.03 -5.31
C THR A 62 12.09 -12.43 -6.59
N ALA A 63 10.75 -12.21 -6.63
CA ALA A 63 10.08 -11.65 -7.81
C ALA A 63 10.55 -10.23 -8.16
N PHE A 64 10.98 -9.46 -7.15
CA PHE A 64 11.40 -8.06 -7.33
C PHE A 64 12.92 -7.84 -7.22
N SER A 65 13.72 -8.90 -7.04
CA SER A 65 15.18 -8.80 -6.85
C SER A 65 15.94 -8.12 -8.01
N ASN A 66 15.44 -8.25 -9.24
CA ASN A 66 16.06 -7.71 -10.46
C ASN A 66 15.18 -6.68 -11.19
N GLU A 67 14.11 -6.20 -10.57
CA GLU A 67 13.10 -5.37 -11.20
C GLU A 67 13.52 -3.88 -11.22
N LYS A 68 14.38 -3.53 -12.19
CA LYS A 68 14.91 -2.17 -12.36
C LYS A 68 13.93 -1.19 -13.02
N GLU A 69 12.95 -1.71 -13.77
CA GLU A 69 12.01 -0.89 -14.57
C GLU A 69 10.99 -0.13 -13.72
N ILE A 70 10.76 -0.53 -12.48
CA ILE A 70 9.81 0.10 -11.57
C ILE A 70 10.22 1.54 -11.24
N GLY A 71 11.53 1.78 -11.07
CA GLY A 71 12.06 3.10 -10.77
C GLY A 71 11.76 3.59 -9.33
N VAL A 72 11.51 2.66 -8.40
CA VAL A 72 11.34 2.87 -6.96
C VAL A 72 12.36 2.02 -6.24
N ASN A 73 13.05 2.57 -5.25
CA ASN A 73 13.88 1.82 -4.33
C ASN A 73 13.00 1.07 -3.34
N ILE A 74 13.15 -0.25 -3.26
CA ILE A 74 12.33 -1.12 -2.43
C ILE A 74 13.15 -1.57 -1.24
N ASN A 75 12.75 -1.16 -0.04
CA ASN A 75 13.24 -1.67 1.23
C ASN A 75 12.20 -2.67 1.77
N TYR A 76 12.65 -3.80 2.32
CA TYR A 76 11.74 -4.82 2.87
C TYR A 76 11.77 -4.80 4.39
N SER A 77 10.59 -4.87 5.00
CA SER A 77 10.41 -5.07 6.43
C SER A 77 9.68 -6.39 6.67
N PHE A 78 10.30 -7.29 7.41
CA PHE A 78 9.76 -8.62 7.69
C PHE A 78 9.07 -8.64 9.05
N GLU A 79 7.88 -9.21 9.08
CA GLU A 79 7.07 -9.36 10.29
C GLU A 79 7.08 -10.82 10.73
N ASP A 80 7.48 -11.10 11.97
CA ASP A 80 7.47 -12.46 12.55
C ASP A 80 6.03 -12.96 12.77
N ARG A 81 5.09 -12.04 12.93
CA ARG A 81 3.66 -12.29 13.10
C ARG A 81 2.86 -11.13 12.47
N PRO A 82 1.60 -11.36 12.09
CA PRO A 82 0.75 -10.29 11.58
C PRO A 82 0.59 -9.16 12.60
N LEU A 83 1.05 -7.97 12.26
CA LEU A 83 0.99 -6.78 13.13
C LEU A 83 -0.26 -5.92 12.86
N GLY A 84 -1.00 -6.24 11.82
CA GLY A 84 -2.11 -5.41 11.32
C GLY A 84 -1.61 -4.13 10.66
N THR A 85 -2.53 -3.31 10.15
CA THR A 85 -2.19 -2.13 9.33
C THR A 85 -1.30 -1.13 10.07
N ALA A 86 -1.73 -0.66 11.23
CA ALA A 86 -1.00 0.35 12.00
C ALA A 86 0.27 -0.23 12.66
N GLY A 87 0.23 -1.51 13.07
CA GLY A 87 1.37 -2.20 13.66
C GLY A 87 2.53 -2.36 12.68
N SER A 88 2.24 -2.70 11.42
CA SER A 88 3.25 -2.79 10.36
C SER A 88 3.94 -1.44 10.11
N VAL A 89 3.18 -0.35 10.11
CA VAL A 89 3.75 1.01 9.98
C VAL A 89 4.60 1.36 11.20
N LYS A 90 4.11 1.06 12.40
CA LYS A 90 4.83 1.33 13.64
C LYS A 90 6.15 0.57 13.74
N ALA A 91 6.22 -0.65 13.21
CA ALA A 91 7.43 -1.47 13.24
C ALA A 91 8.62 -0.84 12.50
N ILE A 92 8.35 0.06 11.55
CA ILE A 92 9.37 0.76 10.76
C ILE A 92 9.40 2.27 11.04
N GLN A 93 8.86 2.70 12.17
CA GLN A 93 8.72 4.15 12.50
C GLN A 93 10.06 4.90 12.45
N ASP A 94 11.15 4.26 12.86
CA ASP A 94 12.48 4.87 12.92
C ASP A 94 13.10 5.11 11.53
N GLU A 95 12.59 4.41 10.52
CA GLU A 95 13.00 4.58 9.11
C GLU A 95 12.19 5.68 8.40
N LEU A 96 11.03 6.04 8.95
CA LEU A 96 10.12 7.00 8.34
C LEU A 96 10.49 8.43 8.74
N LYS A 97 10.66 9.27 7.73
CA LYS A 97 11.01 10.68 7.88
C LYS A 97 9.84 11.54 7.43
N ASP A 98 9.40 12.47 8.28
CA ASP A 98 8.37 13.44 7.92
C ASP A 98 7.04 12.77 7.44
N THR A 99 6.27 13.44 6.60
CA THR A 99 5.05 12.91 6.01
C THR A 99 5.33 11.77 5.04
N PHE A 100 4.64 10.68 5.18
CA PHE A 100 4.76 9.49 4.32
C PHE A 100 3.38 9.00 3.84
N LEU A 101 3.35 8.22 2.77
CA LEU A 101 2.16 7.57 2.24
C LEU A 101 2.06 6.14 2.78
N VAL A 102 0.86 5.70 3.12
CA VAL A 102 0.56 4.27 3.36
C VAL A 102 -0.38 3.78 2.26
N ILE A 103 -0.04 2.68 1.61
CA ILE A 103 -0.84 2.09 0.53
C ILE A 103 -0.85 0.56 0.65
N ALA A 104 -1.98 -0.07 0.31
CA ALA A 104 -2.06 -1.52 0.25
C ALA A 104 -1.34 -2.06 -1.00
N GLY A 105 -0.49 -3.06 -0.84
CA GLY A 105 0.30 -3.69 -1.91
C GLY A 105 -0.50 -4.71 -2.76
N ASP A 106 -1.77 -4.89 -2.46
CA ASP A 106 -2.67 -5.87 -3.05
C ASP A 106 -3.96 -5.26 -3.62
N VAL A 107 -3.98 -3.95 -3.83
CA VAL A 107 -5.12 -3.19 -4.37
C VAL A 107 -4.72 -2.45 -5.64
N MET A 108 -5.50 -2.64 -6.70
CA MET A 108 -5.38 -1.83 -7.92
C MET A 108 -6.12 -0.50 -7.74
N THR A 109 -5.43 0.59 -8.01
CA THR A 109 -6.00 1.93 -7.94
C THR A 109 -5.31 2.85 -8.96
N ASP A 110 -6.05 3.82 -9.45
CA ASP A 110 -5.58 4.93 -10.29
C ASP A 110 -5.60 6.28 -9.55
N PHE A 111 -5.68 6.25 -8.23
CA PHE A 111 -5.78 7.41 -7.37
C PHE A 111 -4.67 8.44 -7.66
N ASP A 112 -5.03 9.72 -7.78
CA ASP A 112 -4.03 10.78 -7.93
C ASP A 112 -3.33 11.06 -6.59
N LEU A 113 -2.18 10.40 -6.38
CA LEU A 113 -1.40 10.56 -5.15
C LEU A 113 -0.83 11.98 -5.01
N THR A 114 -0.59 12.68 -6.11
CA THR A 114 -0.10 14.07 -6.06
C THR A 114 -1.18 15.00 -5.53
N GLU A 115 -2.42 14.81 -5.97
CA GLU A 115 -3.56 15.56 -5.46
C GLU A 115 -3.79 15.28 -3.97
N LEU A 116 -3.78 14.00 -3.57
CA LEU A 116 -3.93 13.59 -2.17
C LEU A 116 -2.87 14.25 -1.26
N ILE A 117 -1.60 14.20 -1.67
CA ILE A 117 -0.49 14.79 -0.92
C ILE A 117 -0.62 16.32 -0.84
N THR A 118 -1.02 16.95 -1.93
CA THR A 118 -1.24 18.40 -1.98
C THR A 118 -2.38 18.81 -1.06
N PHE A 119 -3.46 18.06 -1.08
CA PHE A 119 -4.60 18.27 -0.17
C PHE A 119 -4.18 18.12 1.30
N HIS A 120 -3.45 17.05 1.63
CA HIS A 120 -2.92 16.80 2.98
C HIS A 120 -2.12 18.01 3.50
N LYS A 121 -1.15 18.48 2.71
CA LYS A 121 -0.31 19.62 3.07
C LYS A 121 -1.11 20.90 3.23
N LYS A 122 -2.06 21.16 2.33
CA LYS A 122 -2.92 22.36 2.37
C LYS A 122 -3.81 22.38 3.61
N ARG A 123 -4.30 21.21 4.05
CA ARG A 123 -5.17 21.09 5.24
C ARG A 123 -4.38 21.08 6.55
N GLY A 124 -3.09 20.81 6.53
CA GLY A 124 -2.28 20.66 7.74
C GLY A 124 -2.77 19.51 8.63
N ALA A 125 -3.39 18.50 8.05
CA ALA A 125 -3.97 17.39 8.79
C ALA A 125 -2.90 16.44 9.30
N LEU A 126 -3.16 15.76 10.43
CA LEU A 126 -2.28 14.69 10.92
C LEU A 126 -2.35 13.44 10.03
N VAL A 127 -3.56 13.12 9.55
CA VAL A 127 -3.81 11.99 8.65
C VAL A 127 -4.80 12.42 7.59
N THR A 128 -4.61 11.97 6.36
CA THR A 128 -5.56 12.13 5.25
C THR A 128 -5.84 10.76 4.65
N ILE A 129 -7.11 10.43 4.44
CA ILE A 129 -7.56 9.15 3.90
C ILE A 129 -8.13 9.37 2.50
N GLY A 130 -7.63 8.61 1.52
CA GLY A 130 -8.25 8.53 0.20
C GLY A 130 -9.51 7.66 0.26
N LEU A 131 -10.64 8.21 -0.14
CA LEU A 131 -11.94 7.53 -0.15
C LEU A 131 -12.45 7.34 -1.58
N ALA A 132 -13.12 6.23 -1.83
CA ALA A 132 -13.84 5.97 -3.07
C ALA A 132 -15.33 5.77 -2.78
N ARG A 133 -16.18 6.24 -3.71
CA ARG A 133 -17.61 5.94 -3.64
C ARG A 133 -17.88 4.52 -4.12
N VAL A 134 -18.66 3.77 -3.37
CA VAL A 134 -19.04 2.40 -3.71
C VAL A 134 -20.56 2.26 -3.77
N PRO A 135 -21.11 1.43 -4.69
CA PRO A 135 -22.56 1.26 -4.82
C PRO A 135 -23.21 0.62 -3.59
N ASN A 136 -22.51 -0.34 -2.96
CA ASN A 136 -22.99 -1.03 -1.76
C ASN A 136 -22.02 -0.81 -0.60
N PRO A 137 -22.28 0.17 0.29
CA PRO A 137 -21.38 0.47 1.40
C PRO A 137 -21.34 -0.62 2.49
N LEU A 138 -22.32 -1.54 2.52
CA LEU A 138 -22.40 -2.60 3.54
C LEU A 138 -21.24 -3.62 3.43
N GLU A 139 -20.57 -3.67 2.29
CA GLU A 139 -19.43 -4.58 2.05
C GLU A 139 -18.07 -3.94 2.39
N TYR A 140 -18.08 -2.68 2.79
CA TYR A 140 -16.87 -1.88 3.00
C TYR A 140 -16.87 -1.17 4.35
N GLY A 141 -15.70 -0.71 4.77
CA GLY A 141 -15.60 0.24 5.88
C GLY A 141 -16.17 1.59 5.45
N ILE A 142 -17.08 2.13 6.24
CA ILE A 142 -17.69 3.44 5.99
C ILE A 142 -16.95 4.50 6.78
N VAL A 143 -16.63 5.61 6.13
CA VAL A 143 -16.10 6.80 6.78
C VAL A 143 -17.16 7.90 6.72
N LEU A 144 -17.53 8.41 7.89
CA LEU A 144 -18.41 9.57 7.99
C LEU A 144 -17.57 10.84 7.97
N THR A 145 -17.98 11.80 7.16
CA THR A 145 -17.28 13.08 7.01
C THR A 145 -18.25 14.25 7.21
N GLU A 146 -17.74 15.33 7.75
CA GLU A 146 -18.39 16.63 7.75
C GLU A 146 -18.38 17.24 6.33
N GLU A 147 -19.09 18.33 6.10
CA GLU A 147 -19.19 19.01 4.79
C GLU A 147 -17.80 19.46 4.27
N ASP A 148 -16.89 19.82 5.16
CA ASP A 148 -15.53 20.23 4.83
C ASP A 148 -14.57 19.05 4.57
N GLY A 149 -15.06 17.81 4.69
CA GLY A 149 -14.29 16.57 4.49
C GLY A 149 -13.53 16.08 5.71
N LYS A 150 -13.72 16.67 6.89
CA LYS A 150 -13.15 16.20 8.14
C LYS A 150 -13.85 14.91 8.56
N VAL A 151 -13.08 13.94 9.02
CA VAL A 151 -13.62 12.69 9.57
C VAL A 151 -14.21 12.98 10.95
N SER A 152 -15.47 12.62 11.15
CA SER A 152 -16.21 12.77 12.41
C SER A 152 -16.07 11.55 13.31
#